data_b3a099b707252593b3609ffa9b321680
#
_entry.id   b3a099b707252593b3609ffa9b321680
#
_cell.length_a   1.000
_cell.length_b   1.000
_cell.length_c   1.000
_cell.angle_alpha   90.00
_cell.angle_beta   90.00
_cell.angle_gamma   90.00
#
_symmetry.space_group_name_H-M   'P 1'
#
loop_
_entity.id
_entity.type
_entity.pdbx_description
1 polymer ?
#
loop_
_entity_poly.entity_id
_entity_poly.type
_entity_poly.pdbx_seq_one_letter_code
_entity_poly.pdbx_strand_id
1 'polypeptide(L)'
;MNYRKMVTELENSSEALSGRSHAEYSPLIPASLLSVGVEATSQNLGWPGLQAVRYRNLATNEIQIPSLSQHLLILHIKPAPVMNFRYHDVKRETPPSVGSITVIPAGNITDCCWRGTKDSFHIYLDPKLVARVATTSFELDLSRTAVPSRDALIAPKLRSTMLAVDTELRTGGVGGPLMIESLANILTVHLIHHLFGLRRTTTATHGAFPRRKLATVVDYIMANLDARPTVEQMATLVQLSPFHFMRQFKAATGLSPHQFVISRRVELAQQLLRTKRPIGLAEVAIRSGFSDQSQFTFHFKRIVGLTPGRFRAE
;
A
#
# COMPACT_ATOMS: atom_id res chain seq x y z
N MET A 1 1.02 29.44 37.69
CA MET A 1 1.91 29.99 36.67
C MET A 1 1.05 30.23 35.43
N ASN A 2 1.06 31.44 34.87
CA ASN A 2 0.01 31.93 33.97
C ASN A 2 0.30 31.41 32.53
N TYR A 3 -0.69 30.77 31.91
CA TYR A 3 -0.65 30.14 30.56
C TYR A 3 -0.03 31.04 29.47
N ARG A 4 -0.28 32.35 29.50
CA ARG A 4 0.29 33.31 28.56
C ARG A 4 1.83 33.44 28.65
N LYS A 5 2.40 33.28 29.84
CA LYS A 5 3.86 33.37 30.04
C LYS A 5 4.59 32.14 29.45
N MET A 6 3.96 30.98 29.52
CA MET A 6 4.46 29.71 29.01
C MET A 6 4.47 29.69 27.46
N VAL A 7 3.45 30.28 26.82
CA VAL A 7 3.38 30.35 25.35
C VAL A 7 4.47 31.25 24.79
N THR A 8 4.77 32.38 25.43
CA THR A 8 5.81 33.32 25.00
C THR A 8 7.23 32.75 25.16
N GLU A 9 7.46 31.89 26.19
CA GLU A 9 8.74 31.21 26.36
C GLU A 9 8.97 30.11 25.31
N LEU A 10 7.90 29.47 24.80
CA LEU A 10 7.98 28.47 23.73
C LEU A 10 8.20 29.12 22.35
N GLU A 11 7.64 30.29 22.10
CA GLU A 11 7.87 31.05 20.86
C GLU A 11 9.32 31.53 20.75
N ASN A 12 9.91 31.96 21.83
CA ASN A 12 11.32 32.39 21.87
C ASN A 12 12.32 31.20 21.78
N SER A 13 11.90 29.96 22.15
CA SER A 13 12.73 28.77 22.01
C SER A 13 12.73 28.21 20.58
N SER A 14 11.69 28.48 19.78
CA SER A 14 11.57 28.03 18.40
C SER A 14 12.52 28.73 17.44
N GLU A 15 12.82 29.98 17.65
CA GLU A 15 13.77 30.74 16.81
C GLU A 15 15.24 30.36 17.01
N ALA A 16 15.60 29.80 18.16
CA ALA A 16 16.96 29.39 18.47
C ALA A 16 17.39 28.05 17.86
N LEU A 17 16.46 27.28 17.22
CA LEU A 17 16.71 25.92 16.71
C LEU A 17 16.88 25.82 15.18
N SER A 18 16.88 26.95 14.43
CA SER A 18 17.03 26.96 12.97
C SER A 18 18.43 26.64 12.42
N GLY A 19 19.36 26.24 13.27
CA GLY A 19 20.77 26.08 12.92
C GLY A 19 21.42 24.77 13.33
N ARG A 20 20.73 23.61 13.25
CA ARG A 20 21.38 22.30 13.52
C ARG A 20 21.32 21.36 12.31
N SER A 21 22.51 21.07 11.79
CA SER A 21 22.82 20.03 10.82
C SER A 21 22.40 18.64 11.32
N HIS A 22 21.89 17.78 10.40
CA HIS A 22 21.69 16.33 10.56
C HIS A 22 21.21 15.87 11.95
N ALA A 23 19.96 16.12 12.27
CA ALA A 23 19.32 15.51 13.43
C ALA A 23 19.25 13.99 13.20
N GLU A 24 19.92 13.20 14.02
CA GLU A 24 19.72 11.75 14.09
C GLU A 24 18.24 11.51 14.42
N TYR A 25 17.48 10.96 13.47
CA TYR A 25 16.09 10.58 13.67
C TYR A 25 16.01 9.38 14.60
N SER A 26 15.37 9.54 15.76
CA SER A 26 15.09 8.41 16.62
C SER A 26 14.02 7.50 16.00
N PRO A 27 14.16 6.17 16.01
CA PRO A 27 13.12 5.26 15.53
C PRO A 27 11.87 5.26 16.42
N LEU A 28 12.01 5.50 17.71
CA LEU A 28 10.91 5.52 18.70
C LEU A 28 10.98 6.78 19.54
N ILE A 29 9.91 7.08 20.28
CA ILE A 29 9.95 8.09 21.33
C ILE A 29 11.00 7.64 22.35
N PRO A 30 11.99 8.48 22.68
CA PRO A 30 13.03 8.12 23.64
C PRO A 30 12.44 7.67 24.97
N ALA A 31 13.00 6.61 25.54
CA ALA A 31 12.57 6.08 26.83
C ALA A 31 12.66 7.11 27.97
N SER A 32 13.58 8.08 27.88
CA SER A 32 13.69 9.20 28.81
C SER A 32 12.43 10.07 28.88
N LEU A 33 11.63 10.12 27.79
CA LEU A 33 10.38 10.89 27.73
C LEU A 33 9.16 10.10 28.25
N LEU A 34 9.13 8.78 28.08
CA LEU A 34 7.97 7.92 28.39
C LEU A 34 8.38 6.60 29.07
N SER A 35 9.48 6.59 29.85
CA SER A 35 9.99 5.37 30.48
C SER A 35 9.06 4.75 31.55
N VAL A 36 8.25 5.58 32.21
CA VAL A 36 7.32 5.13 33.24
C VAL A 36 5.98 4.79 32.56
N GLY A 37 5.50 3.56 32.78
CA GLY A 37 4.19 3.11 32.26
C GLY A 37 4.26 2.23 31.03
N VAL A 38 5.44 1.79 30.57
CA VAL A 38 5.56 0.76 29.55
C VAL A 38 5.05 -0.57 30.12
N GLU A 39 3.95 -1.09 29.55
CA GLU A 39 3.37 -2.38 29.91
C GLU A 39 3.95 -3.51 29.05
N ALA A 40 4.16 -3.25 27.76
CA ALA A 40 4.75 -4.20 26.81
C ALA A 40 5.44 -3.46 25.66
N THR A 41 6.50 -4.07 25.11
CA THR A 41 7.24 -3.54 23.94
C THR A 41 7.71 -4.66 23.03
N SER A 42 7.69 -4.42 21.72
CA SER A 42 8.22 -5.34 20.72
C SER A 42 9.71 -5.10 20.39
N GLN A 43 10.39 -4.22 21.12
CA GLN A 43 11.75 -3.79 20.79
C GLN A 43 12.74 -4.94 20.61
N ASN A 44 12.58 -6.04 21.37
CA ASN A 44 13.46 -7.22 21.31
C ASN A 44 12.84 -8.41 20.55
N LEU A 45 11.68 -8.24 19.90
CA LEU A 45 10.98 -9.32 19.21
C LEU A 45 11.35 -9.44 17.72
N GLY A 46 12.17 -8.52 17.19
CA GLY A 46 12.62 -8.56 15.79
C GLY A 46 11.47 -8.44 14.76
N TRP A 47 10.41 -7.74 15.08
CA TRP A 47 9.23 -7.62 14.23
C TRP A 47 9.53 -6.87 12.93
N PRO A 48 9.19 -7.44 11.74
CA PRO A 48 9.46 -6.80 10.47
C PRO A 48 8.47 -5.67 10.17
N GLY A 49 8.98 -4.51 9.76
CA GLY A 49 8.18 -3.40 9.23
C GLY A 49 7.40 -2.57 10.24
N LEU A 50 7.29 -3.01 11.49
CA LEU A 50 6.69 -2.23 12.57
C LEU A 50 7.33 -2.53 13.93
N GLN A 51 7.20 -1.57 14.85
CA GLN A 51 7.46 -1.76 16.28
C GLN A 51 6.22 -1.29 17.04
N ALA A 52 6.01 -1.85 18.24
CA ALA A 52 4.85 -1.56 19.06
C ALA A 52 5.22 -1.38 20.53
N VAL A 53 4.57 -0.43 21.18
CA VAL A 53 4.73 -0.16 22.62
C VAL A 53 3.35 0.09 23.22
N ARG A 54 3.04 -0.64 24.29
CA ARG A 54 1.84 -0.43 25.09
C ARG A 54 2.18 0.34 26.35
N TYR A 55 1.48 1.43 26.56
CA TYR A 55 1.58 2.26 27.76
C TYR A 55 0.34 2.14 28.61
N ARG A 56 0.53 2.03 29.92
CA ARG A 56 -0.54 2.00 30.92
C ARG A 56 -0.26 2.96 32.06
N ASN A 57 -1.30 3.65 32.50
CA ASN A 57 -1.25 4.62 33.60
C ASN A 57 -0.14 5.68 33.43
N LEU A 58 0.12 6.13 32.18
CA LEU A 58 1.01 7.26 31.96
C LEU A 58 0.52 8.47 32.74
N ALA A 59 1.30 8.90 33.71
CA ALA A 59 0.99 10.05 34.56
C ALA A 59 1.08 11.36 33.78
N THR A 60 0.52 12.41 34.37
CA THR A 60 0.61 13.79 33.85
C THR A 60 2.02 14.11 33.35
N ASN A 61 2.11 14.58 32.12
CA ASN A 61 3.38 14.96 31.51
C ASN A 61 3.19 16.02 30.43
N GLU A 62 4.27 16.68 30.08
CA GLU A 62 4.43 17.55 28.92
C GLU A 62 5.69 17.14 28.20
N ILE A 63 5.55 16.73 26.96
CA ILE A 63 6.66 16.23 26.15
C ILE A 63 6.63 16.84 24.77
N GLN A 64 7.81 17.06 24.20
CA GLN A 64 8.00 17.23 22.79
C GLN A 64 8.44 15.89 22.20
N ILE A 65 7.61 15.30 21.36
CA ILE A 65 7.95 14.12 20.58
C ILE A 65 8.90 14.60 19.47
N PRO A 66 10.16 14.13 19.45
CA PRO A 66 11.12 14.53 18.44
C PRO A 66 10.72 14.05 17.05
N SER A 67 11.42 14.55 16.05
CA SER A 67 11.29 14.02 14.69
C SER A 67 11.68 12.55 14.67
N LEU A 68 10.71 11.66 14.37
CA LEU A 68 10.92 10.22 14.34
C LEU A 68 11.24 9.75 12.92
N SER A 69 12.06 8.71 12.78
CA SER A 69 12.32 8.07 11.48
C SER A 69 11.16 7.18 10.99
N GLN A 70 10.17 6.90 11.86
CA GLN A 70 9.01 6.08 11.58
C GLN A 70 7.71 6.88 11.70
N HIS A 71 6.66 6.43 10.99
CA HIS A 71 5.31 6.96 11.21
C HIS A 71 4.76 6.42 12.53
N LEU A 72 4.24 7.29 13.38
CA LEU A 72 3.67 6.92 14.67
C LEU A 72 2.14 6.94 14.61
N LEU A 73 1.52 5.81 14.98
CA LEU A 73 0.09 5.65 15.18
C LEU A 73 -0.18 5.46 16.68
N ILE A 74 -1.02 6.31 17.25
CA ILE A 74 -1.39 6.26 18.68
C ILE A 74 -2.85 5.87 18.79
N LEU A 75 -3.14 4.67 19.29
CA LEU A 75 -4.50 4.28 19.68
C LEU A 75 -4.76 4.73 21.11
N HIS A 76 -5.79 5.56 21.29
CA HIS A 76 -6.20 6.07 22.60
C HIS A 76 -7.12 5.06 23.29
N ILE A 77 -6.58 4.32 24.26
CA ILE A 77 -7.32 3.28 25.03
C ILE A 77 -8.11 3.92 26.16
N LYS A 78 -7.41 4.74 26.96
CA LYS A 78 -7.99 5.56 28.02
C LYS A 78 -7.34 6.93 27.95
N PRO A 79 -7.92 7.90 27.25
CA PRO A 79 -7.34 9.23 27.17
C PRO A 79 -7.39 9.92 28.53
N ALA A 80 -6.41 10.77 28.82
CA ALA A 80 -6.45 11.63 30.00
C ALA A 80 -7.58 12.65 29.90
N PRO A 81 -8.14 13.11 31.03
CA PRO A 81 -9.24 14.09 31.03
C PRO A 81 -8.90 15.41 30.32
N VAL A 82 -7.64 15.81 30.34
CA VAL A 82 -7.12 16.98 29.62
C VAL A 82 -5.96 16.51 28.76
N MET A 83 -6.04 16.72 27.45
CA MET A 83 -4.96 16.44 26.51
C MET A 83 -4.91 17.51 25.45
N ASN A 84 -3.72 18.02 25.20
CA ASN A 84 -3.43 18.98 24.16
C ASN A 84 -2.34 18.41 23.23
N PHE A 85 -2.57 18.52 21.94
CA PHE A 85 -1.59 18.21 20.90
C PHE A 85 -1.35 19.44 20.04
N ARG A 86 -0.08 19.66 19.67
CA ARG A 86 0.29 20.64 18.66
C ARG A 86 1.29 20.01 17.68
N TYR A 87 0.92 20.00 16.41
CA TYR A 87 1.81 19.61 15.32
C TYR A 87 1.55 20.51 14.13
N HIS A 88 2.62 21.12 13.60
CA HIS A 88 2.52 22.20 12.62
C HIS A 88 1.48 23.25 13.04
N ASP A 89 0.55 23.59 12.16
CA ASP A 89 -0.53 24.57 12.39
C ASP A 89 -1.76 24.00 13.08
N VAL A 90 -1.75 22.71 13.43
CA VAL A 90 -2.90 22.05 14.06
C VAL A 90 -2.71 21.99 15.57
N LYS A 91 -3.61 22.71 16.29
CA LYS A 91 -3.71 22.67 17.75
C LYS A 91 -5.01 22.02 18.15
N ARG A 92 -4.92 21.01 19.02
CA ARG A 92 -6.09 20.40 19.65
C ARG A 92 -6.06 20.59 21.17
N GLU A 93 -7.17 21.07 21.72
CA GLU A 93 -7.32 21.35 23.14
C GLU A 93 -8.34 20.41 23.83
N THR A 94 -8.92 19.48 23.08
CA THR A 94 -9.89 18.51 23.63
C THR A 94 -9.29 17.12 23.65
N PRO A 95 -9.60 16.30 24.67
CA PRO A 95 -9.14 14.91 24.71
C PRO A 95 -9.65 14.13 23.49
N PRO A 96 -8.85 13.23 22.93
CA PRO A 96 -9.32 12.33 21.89
C PRO A 96 -10.35 11.34 22.46
N SER A 97 -11.26 10.86 21.62
CA SER A 97 -12.23 9.85 22.03
C SER A 97 -11.56 8.49 22.24
N VAL A 98 -12.11 7.68 23.15
CA VAL A 98 -11.68 6.28 23.34
C VAL A 98 -11.74 5.52 22.01
N GLY A 99 -10.66 4.85 21.66
CA GLY A 99 -10.54 4.08 20.43
C GLY A 99 -10.28 4.89 19.17
N SER A 100 -10.11 6.22 19.28
CA SER A 100 -9.62 7.04 18.18
C SER A 100 -8.11 6.88 18.00
N ILE A 101 -7.60 7.27 16.83
CA ILE A 101 -6.21 7.07 16.43
C ILE A 101 -5.64 8.43 16.04
N THR A 102 -4.47 8.78 16.59
CA THR A 102 -3.65 9.91 16.13
C THR A 102 -2.54 9.37 15.23
N VAL A 103 -2.33 10.01 14.07
CA VAL A 103 -1.27 9.67 13.12
C VAL A 103 -0.28 10.82 13.03
N ILE A 104 0.97 10.54 13.38
CA ILE A 104 2.09 11.46 13.30
C ILE A 104 3.06 10.93 12.23
N PRO A 105 3.20 11.60 11.08
CA PRO A 105 4.14 11.17 10.04
C PRO A 105 5.59 11.21 10.51
N ALA A 106 6.43 10.36 9.92
CA ALA A 106 7.88 10.45 10.09
C ALA A 106 8.38 11.86 9.74
N GLY A 107 9.36 12.35 10.48
CA GLY A 107 9.93 13.67 10.27
C GLY A 107 9.22 14.80 11.03
N ASN A 108 8.03 14.57 11.62
CA ASN A 108 7.27 15.62 12.30
C ASN A 108 7.63 15.69 13.80
N ILE A 109 7.78 16.93 14.29
CA ILE A 109 7.88 17.24 15.72
C ILE A 109 6.47 17.50 16.24
N THR A 110 6.16 16.99 17.42
CA THR A 110 4.81 17.12 18.02
C THR A 110 4.91 17.43 19.49
N ASP A 111 4.28 18.52 19.94
CA ASP A 111 4.12 18.79 21.36
C ASP A 111 2.87 18.08 21.88
N CYS A 112 3.00 17.42 23.00
CA CYS A 112 1.90 16.74 23.65
C CYS A 112 1.96 17.00 25.15
N CYS A 113 0.86 17.49 25.73
CA CYS A 113 0.71 17.59 27.16
C CYS A 113 -0.62 16.96 27.61
N TRP A 114 -0.62 16.36 28.79
CA TRP A 114 -1.83 15.82 29.40
C TRP A 114 -1.80 15.92 30.93
N ARG A 115 -2.98 15.99 31.51
CA ARG A 115 -3.18 15.93 32.96
C ARG A 115 -4.04 14.74 33.34
N GLY A 116 -3.66 14.08 34.43
CA GLY A 116 -4.24 12.80 34.85
C GLY A 116 -3.47 11.62 34.24
N THR A 117 -4.10 10.45 34.23
CA THR A 117 -3.48 9.22 33.68
C THR A 117 -4.10 8.89 32.33
N LYS A 118 -3.29 8.31 31.45
CA LYS A 118 -3.76 7.79 30.14
C LYS A 118 -3.19 6.41 29.85
N ASP A 119 -3.94 5.62 29.07
CA ASP A 119 -3.48 4.38 28.46
C ASP A 119 -3.48 4.55 26.94
N SER A 120 -2.41 4.14 26.29
CA SER A 120 -2.29 4.24 24.84
C SER A 120 -1.48 3.07 24.27
N PHE A 121 -1.76 2.74 23.02
CA PHE A 121 -1.00 1.76 22.27
C PHE A 121 -0.37 2.45 21.05
N HIS A 122 0.94 2.39 20.95
CA HIS A 122 1.73 3.03 19.91
C HIS A 122 2.23 2.00 18.93
N ILE A 123 2.04 2.26 17.63
CA ILE A 123 2.67 1.50 16.55
C ILE A 123 3.56 2.46 15.77
N TYR A 124 4.81 2.05 15.59
CA TYR A 124 5.80 2.73 14.78
C TYR A 124 5.93 1.95 13.47
N LEU A 125 5.61 2.59 12.35
CA LEU A 125 5.51 1.96 11.03
C LEU A 125 6.65 2.44 10.12
N ASP A 126 7.36 1.49 9.50
CA ASP A 126 8.46 1.81 8.59
C ASP A 126 7.93 2.57 7.36
N PRO A 127 8.43 3.80 7.06
CA PRO A 127 8.06 4.53 5.86
C PRO A 127 8.28 3.77 4.56
N LYS A 128 9.29 2.87 4.50
CA LYS A 128 9.55 2.03 3.33
C LYS A 128 8.41 1.04 3.09
N LEU A 129 7.86 0.46 4.17
CA LEU A 129 6.68 -0.40 4.09
C LEU A 129 5.47 0.40 3.58
N VAL A 130 5.25 1.59 4.14
CA VAL A 130 4.13 2.46 3.75
C VAL A 130 4.25 2.88 2.28
N ALA A 131 5.43 3.30 1.83
CA ALA A 131 5.67 3.66 0.43
C ALA A 131 5.47 2.46 -0.52
N ARG A 132 5.99 1.29 -0.17
CA ARG A 132 5.80 0.06 -0.95
C ARG A 132 4.32 -0.28 -1.12
N VAL A 133 3.55 -0.31 -0.02
CA VAL A 133 2.11 -0.62 -0.07
C VAL A 133 1.33 0.47 -0.82
N ALA A 134 1.68 1.75 -0.63
CA ALA A 134 1.07 2.86 -1.36
C ALA A 134 1.23 2.67 -2.88
N THR A 135 2.44 2.38 -3.34
CA THR A 135 2.72 2.18 -4.76
C THR A 135 2.06 0.91 -5.29
N THR A 136 2.21 -0.23 -4.58
CA THR A 136 1.77 -1.53 -5.11
C THR A 136 0.25 -1.74 -5.05
N SER A 137 -0.43 -1.17 -4.04
CA SER A 137 -1.86 -1.43 -3.80
C SER A 137 -2.76 -0.26 -4.20
N PHE A 138 -2.23 0.97 -4.27
CA PHE A 138 -3.02 2.18 -4.49
C PHE A 138 -2.52 3.07 -5.63
N GLU A 139 -1.40 2.71 -6.28
CA GLU A 139 -0.77 3.53 -7.33
C GLU A 139 -0.40 4.95 -6.83
N LEU A 140 -0.18 5.08 -5.53
CA LEU A 140 0.11 6.34 -4.86
C LEU A 140 1.62 6.49 -4.66
N ASP A 141 2.19 7.55 -5.22
CA ASP A 141 3.61 7.89 -5.06
C ASP A 141 3.78 8.83 -3.85
N LEU A 142 4.26 8.26 -2.74
CA LEU A 142 4.52 9.04 -1.52
C LEU A 142 5.81 9.88 -1.58
N SER A 143 6.62 9.78 -2.63
CA SER A 143 7.71 10.74 -2.86
C SER A 143 7.18 12.11 -3.25
N ARG A 144 5.98 12.17 -3.82
CA ARG A 144 5.30 13.38 -4.29
C ARG A 144 4.15 13.84 -3.39
N THR A 145 3.69 12.96 -2.49
CA THR A 145 2.53 13.22 -1.62
C THR A 145 2.87 12.79 -0.21
N ALA A 146 3.06 13.75 0.69
CA ALA A 146 3.37 13.45 2.09
C ALA A 146 2.22 12.71 2.79
N VAL A 147 2.56 11.81 3.71
CA VAL A 147 1.58 11.22 4.63
C VAL A 147 1.01 12.33 5.52
N PRO A 148 -0.31 12.58 5.51
CA PRO A 148 -0.88 13.66 6.29
C PRO A 148 -0.97 13.29 7.78
N SER A 149 -0.73 14.26 8.66
CA SER A 149 -1.07 14.14 10.08
C SER A 149 -2.60 14.04 10.23
N ARG A 150 -3.04 13.22 11.18
CA ARG A 150 -4.46 13.13 11.57
C ARG A 150 -4.56 12.98 13.08
N ASP A 151 -5.50 13.69 13.64
CA ASP A 151 -5.81 13.58 15.06
C ASP A 151 -7.21 13.01 15.27
N ALA A 152 -7.36 12.15 16.27
CA ALA A 152 -8.60 11.50 16.66
C ALA A 152 -9.40 10.86 15.49
N LEU A 153 -8.71 10.22 14.58
CA LEU A 153 -9.30 9.47 13.47
C LEU A 153 -10.19 8.34 14.01
N ILE A 154 -11.43 8.30 13.57
CA ILE A 154 -12.35 7.19 13.83
C ILE A 154 -12.30 6.23 12.65
N ALA A 155 -11.57 5.13 12.81
CA ALA A 155 -11.27 4.18 11.75
C ALA A 155 -11.40 2.73 12.26
N PRO A 156 -12.60 2.13 12.26
CA PRO A 156 -12.85 0.83 12.90
C PRO A 156 -11.94 -0.29 12.41
N LYS A 157 -11.67 -0.39 11.10
CA LYS A 157 -10.79 -1.42 10.53
C LYS A 157 -9.33 -1.23 10.95
N LEU A 158 -8.84 0.01 10.91
CA LEU A 158 -7.50 0.35 11.38
C LEU A 158 -7.34 0.02 12.86
N ARG A 159 -8.34 0.41 13.68
CA ARG A 159 -8.40 0.09 15.10
C ARG A 159 -8.37 -1.42 15.35
N SER A 160 -9.19 -2.20 14.66
CA SER A 160 -9.22 -3.67 14.81
C SER A 160 -7.86 -4.29 14.52
N THR A 161 -7.16 -3.82 13.47
CA THR A 161 -5.82 -4.31 13.14
C THR A 161 -4.79 -3.90 14.20
N MET A 162 -4.86 -2.67 14.73
CA MET A 162 -4.00 -2.25 15.85
C MET A 162 -4.22 -3.12 17.09
N LEU A 163 -5.47 -3.48 17.41
CA LEU A 163 -5.78 -4.36 18.52
C LEU A 163 -5.29 -5.80 18.29
N ALA A 164 -5.26 -6.29 17.05
CA ALA A 164 -4.65 -7.58 16.72
C ALA A 164 -3.13 -7.55 16.98
N VAL A 165 -2.44 -6.48 16.59
CA VAL A 165 -1.01 -6.28 16.92
C VAL A 165 -0.79 -6.20 18.44
N ASP A 166 -1.67 -5.52 19.17
CA ASP A 166 -1.62 -5.46 20.64
C ASP A 166 -1.78 -6.84 21.28
N THR A 167 -2.64 -7.69 20.72
CA THR A 167 -2.81 -9.08 21.17
C THR A 167 -1.52 -9.87 20.97
N GLU A 168 -0.92 -9.82 19.78
CA GLU A 168 0.36 -10.47 19.51
C GLU A 168 1.47 -9.98 20.47
N LEU A 169 1.51 -8.67 20.73
CA LEU A 169 2.47 -8.09 21.67
C LEU A 169 2.32 -8.68 23.08
N ARG A 170 1.09 -8.80 23.60
CA ARG A 170 0.81 -9.31 24.94
C ARG A 170 0.97 -10.83 25.06
N THR A 171 0.85 -11.57 23.96
CA THR A 171 1.08 -13.02 23.92
C THR A 171 2.54 -13.38 23.61
N GLY A 172 3.43 -12.38 23.53
CA GLY A 172 4.86 -12.61 23.27
C GLY A 172 5.19 -12.93 21.81
N GLY A 173 4.29 -12.60 20.86
CA GLY A 173 4.55 -12.79 19.44
C GLY A 173 4.40 -14.23 18.96
N VAL A 174 3.50 -15.01 19.56
CA VAL A 174 3.29 -16.44 19.25
C VAL A 174 3.00 -16.69 17.77
N GLY A 175 2.36 -15.75 17.07
CA GLY A 175 2.10 -15.85 15.64
C GLY A 175 3.35 -15.72 14.75
N GLY A 176 4.48 -15.36 15.32
CA GLY A 176 5.77 -15.25 14.64
C GLY A 176 5.88 -14.12 13.62
N PRO A 177 7.03 -14.03 12.92
CA PRO A 177 7.30 -12.92 12.00
C PRO A 177 6.29 -12.80 10.85
N LEU A 178 5.78 -13.93 10.33
CA LEU A 178 4.80 -13.94 9.23
C LEU A 178 3.47 -13.29 9.63
N MET A 179 2.98 -13.56 10.85
CA MET A 179 1.77 -12.94 11.38
C MET A 179 1.94 -11.42 11.47
N ILE A 180 3.07 -10.97 12.01
CA ILE A 180 3.38 -9.55 12.18
C ILE A 180 3.52 -8.85 10.82
N GLU A 181 4.21 -9.47 9.86
CA GLU A 181 4.33 -8.92 8.50
C GLU A 181 2.94 -8.78 7.84
N SER A 182 2.08 -9.78 8.02
CA SER A 182 0.71 -9.74 7.51
C SER A 182 -0.09 -8.61 8.15
N LEU A 183 -0.04 -8.49 9.48
CA LEU A 183 -0.71 -7.41 10.21
C LEU A 183 -0.17 -6.03 9.83
N ALA A 184 1.15 -5.88 9.64
CA ALA A 184 1.78 -4.63 9.20
C ALA A 184 1.31 -4.21 7.80
N ASN A 185 1.19 -5.15 6.86
CA ASN A 185 0.66 -4.89 5.53
C ASN A 185 -0.83 -4.50 5.58
N ILE A 186 -1.67 -5.23 6.34
CA ILE A 186 -3.10 -4.92 6.51
C ILE A 186 -3.29 -3.55 7.17
N LEU A 187 -2.51 -3.27 8.22
CA LEU A 187 -2.52 -1.99 8.93
C LEU A 187 -2.22 -0.84 7.97
N THR A 188 -1.18 -1.01 7.16
CA THR A 188 -0.76 -0.01 6.17
C THR A 188 -1.83 0.21 5.09
N VAL A 189 -2.46 -0.85 4.60
CA VAL A 189 -3.59 -0.74 3.65
C VAL A 189 -4.74 0.07 4.26
N HIS A 190 -5.12 -0.22 5.51
CA HIS A 190 -6.19 0.52 6.19
C HIS A 190 -5.80 1.98 6.46
N LEU A 191 -4.54 2.23 6.82
CA LEU A 191 -4.02 3.58 7.04
C LEU A 191 -4.11 4.43 5.76
N ILE A 192 -3.54 3.96 4.65
CA ILE A 192 -3.54 4.66 3.37
C ILE A 192 -4.98 4.92 2.90
N HIS A 193 -5.85 3.92 3.00
CA HIS A 193 -7.26 4.06 2.67
C HIS A 193 -7.93 5.22 3.42
N HIS A 194 -7.68 5.34 4.73
CA HIS A 194 -8.26 6.41 5.54
C HIS A 194 -7.63 7.77 5.32
N LEU A 195 -6.31 7.83 5.16
CA LEU A 195 -5.59 9.10 5.05
C LEU A 195 -5.86 9.81 3.73
N PHE A 196 -5.97 9.06 2.64
CA PHE A 196 -6.10 9.62 1.30
C PHE A 196 -7.54 9.57 0.76
N GLY A 197 -8.51 9.13 1.59
CA GLY A 197 -9.91 9.08 1.18
C GLY A 197 -10.16 8.16 -0.01
N LEU A 198 -9.22 7.22 -0.25
CA LEU A 198 -9.33 6.24 -1.31
C LEU A 198 -10.51 5.32 -0.97
N ARG A 199 -11.74 5.78 -1.26
CA ARG A 199 -12.89 4.88 -1.28
C ARG A 199 -12.50 3.77 -2.26
N ARG A 200 -12.38 2.53 -1.75
CA ARG A 200 -12.80 1.44 -2.60
C ARG A 200 -14.22 1.80 -2.98
N THR A 201 -14.41 2.31 -4.15
CA THR A 201 -15.69 2.18 -4.81
C THR A 201 -15.95 0.67 -4.81
N THR A 202 -16.74 0.21 -3.84
CA THR A 202 -17.45 -1.05 -3.94
C THR A 202 -18.26 -0.89 -5.21
N THR A 203 -17.86 -1.63 -6.25
CA THR A 203 -18.27 -1.48 -7.67
C THR A 203 -17.52 -0.42 -8.50
N ALA A 204 -16.28 -0.06 -8.16
CA ALA A 204 -15.32 0.17 -9.23
C ALA A 204 -14.58 -1.17 -9.39
N THR A 205 -14.92 -1.96 -10.38
CA THR A 205 -13.93 -2.63 -11.21
C THR A 205 -12.68 -1.78 -11.12
N HIS A 206 -11.59 -2.31 -10.52
CA HIS A 206 -10.23 -1.74 -10.58
C HIS A 206 -10.11 -0.98 -11.87
N GLY A 207 -9.84 0.34 -11.84
CA GLY A 207 -10.11 1.32 -12.87
C GLY A 207 -10.20 0.66 -14.22
N ALA A 208 -11.42 0.52 -14.73
CA ALA A 208 -11.66 -0.28 -15.92
C ALA A 208 -10.66 0.23 -16.93
N PHE A 209 -9.78 -0.64 -17.39
CA PHE A 209 -8.74 -0.30 -18.36
C PHE A 209 -9.42 0.62 -19.38
N PRO A 210 -9.07 1.91 -19.45
CA PRO A 210 -9.91 2.87 -20.17
C PRO A 210 -10.18 2.32 -21.55
N ARG A 211 -11.42 2.29 -22.00
CA ARG A 211 -11.79 1.66 -23.28
C ARG A 211 -10.86 2.07 -24.41
N ARG A 212 -10.45 3.34 -24.44
CA ARG A 212 -9.47 3.85 -25.41
C ARG A 212 -8.11 3.16 -25.25
N LYS A 213 -7.57 3.03 -24.04
CA LYS A 213 -6.29 2.35 -23.79
C LYS A 213 -6.35 0.87 -24.14
N LEU A 214 -7.47 0.20 -23.81
CA LEU A 214 -7.69 -1.19 -24.19
C LEU A 214 -7.73 -1.34 -25.70
N ALA A 215 -8.48 -0.49 -26.41
CA ALA A 215 -8.52 -0.50 -27.87
C ALA A 215 -7.12 -0.30 -28.47
N THR A 216 -6.35 0.70 -28.01
CA THR A 216 -4.97 0.92 -28.48
C THR A 216 -4.09 -0.31 -28.32
N VAL A 217 -4.18 -1.03 -27.18
CA VAL A 217 -3.38 -2.25 -26.96
C VAL A 217 -3.89 -3.39 -27.83
N VAL A 218 -5.20 -3.57 -27.97
CA VAL A 218 -5.77 -4.62 -28.84
C VAL A 218 -5.37 -4.38 -30.28
N ASP A 219 -5.50 -3.16 -30.77
CA ASP A 219 -5.09 -2.78 -32.13
C ASP A 219 -3.59 -3.05 -32.37
N TYR A 220 -2.74 -2.69 -31.40
CA TYR A 220 -1.31 -3.00 -31.44
C TYR A 220 -1.04 -4.51 -31.49
N ILE A 221 -1.72 -5.31 -30.66
CA ILE A 221 -1.60 -6.78 -30.67
C ILE A 221 -2.00 -7.32 -32.03
N MET A 222 -3.13 -6.87 -32.58
CA MET A 222 -3.63 -7.35 -33.88
C MET A 222 -2.70 -7.00 -35.04
N ALA A 223 -2.09 -5.82 -34.99
CA ALA A 223 -1.11 -5.39 -35.99
C ALA A 223 0.26 -6.10 -35.88
N ASN A 224 0.58 -6.71 -34.74
CA ASN A 224 1.90 -7.28 -34.43
C ASN A 224 1.81 -8.75 -33.96
N LEU A 225 0.85 -9.52 -34.43
CA LEU A 225 0.66 -10.93 -34.02
C LEU A 225 1.88 -11.82 -34.38
N ASP A 226 2.57 -11.50 -35.47
CA ASP A 226 3.78 -12.16 -35.95
C ASP A 226 5.04 -11.72 -35.18
N ALA A 227 5.09 -10.47 -34.74
CA ALA A 227 6.27 -9.84 -34.12
C ALA A 227 6.47 -10.13 -32.64
N ARG A 228 5.66 -10.99 -32.00
CA ARG A 228 5.73 -11.34 -30.57
C ARG A 228 5.73 -10.12 -29.64
N PRO A 229 4.63 -9.36 -29.58
CA PRO A 229 4.54 -8.17 -28.74
C PRO A 229 4.84 -8.50 -27.27
N THR A 230 5.73 -7.74 -26.63
CA THR A 230 6.10 -7.96 -25.23
C THR A 230 5.19 -7.19 -24.29
N VAL A 231 5.15 -7.62 -23.02
CA VAL A 231 4.38 -6.94 -21.97
C VAL A 231 4.87 -5.51 -21.77
N GLU A 232 6.18 -5.30 -21.84
CA GLU A 232 6.82 -3.99 -21.71
C GLU A 232 6.38 -3.03 -22.81
N GLN A 233 6.37 -3.48 -24.07
CA GLN A 233 5.92 -2.69 -25.20
C GLN A 233 4.45 -2.29 -25.04
N MET A 234 3.57 -3.24 -24.71
CA MET A 234 2.14 -2.98 -24.49
C MET A 234 1.88 -2.04 -23.31
N ALA A 235 2.65 -2.18 -22.22
CA ALA A 235 2.54 -1.33 -21.05
C ALA A 235 2.98 0.11 -21.34
N THR A 236 4.07 0.29 -22.10
CA THR A 236 4.58 1.60 -22.52
C THR A 236 3.55 2.36 -23.37
N LEU A 237 2.88 1.69 -24.30
CA LEU A 237 1.84 2.31 -25.16
C LEU A 237 0.72 2.99 -24.34
N VAL A 238 0.43 2.48 -23.18
CA VAL A 238 -0.66 2.99 -22.33
C VAL A 238 -0.14 3.69 -21.07
N GLN A 239 1.18 3.94 -21.00
CA GLN A 239 1.85 4.63 -19.90
C GLN A 239 1.58 3.96 -18.53
N LEU A 240 1.73 2.65 -18.47
CA LEU A 240 1.61 1.84 -17.27
C LEU A 240 2.90 1.07 -17.02
N SER A 241 3.15 0.71 -15.76
CA SER A 241 4.16 -0.31 -15.47
C SER A 241 3.70 -1.68 -15.99
N PRO A 242 4.63 -2.60 -16.36
CA PRO A 242 4.29 -3.95 -16.81
C PRO A 242 3.35 -4.69 -15.86
N PHE A 243 3.57 -4.57 -14.56
CA PHE A 243 2.73 -5.19 -13.53
C PHE A 243 1.30 -4.65 -13.52
N HIS A 244 1.13 -3.32 -13.54
CA HIS A 244 -0.19 -2.67 -13.58
C HIS A 244 -0.91 -2.99 -14.88
N PHE A 245 -0.21 -2.96 -16.01
CA PHE A 245 -0.75 -3.35 -17.30
C PHE A 245 -1.31 -4.78 -17.27
N MET A 246 -0.51 -5.77 -16.87
CA MET A 246 -0.94 -7.18 -16.81
C MET A 246 -2.19 -7.35 -15.97
N ARG A 247 -2.25 -6.70 -14.79
CA ARG A 247 -3.42 -6.79 -13.89
C ARG A 247 -4.67 -6.16 -14.49
N GLN A 248 -4.56 -4.94 -15.02
CA GLN A 248 -5.68 -4.22 -15.61
C GLN A 248 -6.16 -4.87 -16.90
N PHE A 249 -5.24 -5.33 -17.75
CA PHE A 249 -5.58 -6.02 -18.99
C PHE A 249 -6.32 -7.33 -18.71
N LYS A 250 -5.86 -8.14 -17.74
CA LYS A 250 -6.55 -9.37 -17.32
C LYS A 250 -7.92 -9.07 -16.72
N ALA A 251 -8.06 -8.03 -15.92
CA ALA A 251 -9.34 -7.60 -15.37
C ALA A 251 -10.34 -7.17 -16.46
N ALA A 252 -9.86 -6.53 -17.53
CA ALA A 252 -10.69 -6.03 -18.63
C ALA A 252 -11.05 -7.11 -19.66
N THR A 253 -10.14 -8.08 -19.91
CA THR A 253 -10.30 -9.07 -20.99
C THR A 253 -10.59 -10.49 -20.48
N GLY A 254 -10.40 -10.75 -19.19
CA GLY A 254 -10.45 -12.09 -18.58
C GLY A 254 -9.16 -12.92 -18.81
N LEU A 255 -8.26 -12.48 -19.69
CA LEU A 255 -7.05 -13.21 -20.11
C LEU A 255 -5.80 -12.41 -19.78
N SER A 256 -4.69 -13.11 -19.47
CA SER A 256 -3.39 -12.44 -19.44
C SER A 256 -3.02 -11.95 -20.86
N PRO A 257 -2.16 -10.91 -21.01
CA PRO A 257 -1.73 -10.42 -22.33
C PRO A 257 -1.20 -11.53 -23.23
N HIS A 258 -0.38 -12.44 -22.69
CA HIS A 258 0.14 -13.58 -23.42
C HIS A 258 -0.97 -14.55 -23.87
N GLN A 259 -1.92 -14.89 -22.98
CA GLN A 259 -3.06 -15.75 -23.34
C GLN A 259 -3.94 -15.09 -24.41
N PHE A 260 -4.11 -13.78 -24.32
CA PHE A 260 -4.88 -13.02 -25.31
C PHE A 260 -4.20 -13.07 -26.69
N VAL A 261 -2.89 -12.83 -26.79
CA VAL A 261 -2.13 -12.96 -28.04
C VAL A 261 -2.29 -14.36 -28.64
N ILE A 262 -2.13 -15.40 -27.82
CA ILE A 262 -2.29 -16.80 -28.28
C ILE A 262 -3.72 -17.05 -28.79
N SER A 263 -4.76 -16.55 -28.13
CA SER A 263 -6.14 -16.73 -28.60
C SER A 263 -6.36 -16.06 -29.95
N ARG A 264 -5.83 -14.83 -30.16
CA ARG A 264 -5.91 -14.14 -31.45
C ARG A 264 -5.14 -14.84 -32.57
N ARG A 265 -3.98 -15.41 -32.26
CA ARG A 265 -3.24 -16.25 -33.21
C ARG A 265 -4.02 -17.49 -33.63
N VAL A 266 -4.67 -18.15 -32.69
CA VAL A 266 -5.54 -19.32 -32.99
C VAL A 266 -6.73 -18.90 -33.84
N GLU A 267 -7.39 -17.76 -33.56
CA GLU A 267 -8.48 -17.25 -34.37
C GLU A 267 -8.02 -16.96 -35.81
N LEU A 268 -6.86 -16.32 -35.99
CA LEU A 268 -6.27 -16.09 -37.30
C LEU A 268 -5.96 -17.43 -38.03
N ALA A 269 -5.41 -18.40 -37.27
CA ALA A 269 -5.17 -19.73 -37.84
C ALA A 269 -6.45 -20.44 -38.28
N GLN A 270 -7.55 -20.32 -37.54
CA GLN A 270 -8.85 -20.86 -37.96
C GLN A 270 -9.33 -20.24 -39.28
N GLN A 271 -9.15 -18.91 -39.43
CA GLN A 271 -9.50 -18.23 -40.66
C GLN A 271 -8.65 -18.74 -41.84
N LEU A 272 -7.34 -18.90 -41.64
CA LEU A 272 -6.40 -19.42 -42.66
C LEU A 272 -6.73 -20.87 -43.03
N LEU A 273 -7.14 -21.71 -42.09
CA LEU A 273 -7.51 -23.10 -42.34
C LEU A 273 -8.80 -23.26 -43.15
N ARG A 274 -9.73 -22.28 -43.07
CA ARG A 274 -11.00 -22.25 -43.82
C ARG A 274 -10.88 -21.64 -45.22
N THR A 275 -9.70 -21.15 -45.61
CA THR A 275 -9.55 -20.57 -46.93
C THR A 275 -9.62 -21.61 -48.03
N LYS A 276 -10.19 -21.24 -49.20
CA LYS A 276 -10.35 -22.11 -50.38
C LYS A 276 -9.03 -22.60 -50.99
N ARG A 277 -7.92 -21.94 -50.67
CA ARG A 277 -6.55 -22.37 -51.08
C ARG A 277 -5.89 -23.04 -49.91
N PRO A 278 -5.70 -24.36 -49.89
CA PRO A 278 -5.08 -25.07 -48.79
C PRO A 278 -3.58 -24.77 -48.74
N ILE A 279 -3.16 -24.11 -47.65
CA ILE A 279 -1.76 -23.90 -47.30
C ILE A 279 -1.28 -24.96 -46.31
N GLY A 280 -0.01 -25.27 -46.25
CA GLY A 280 0.55 -26.25 -45.31
C GLY A 280 0.34 -25.84 -43.84
N LEU A 281 0.22 -26.80 -42.93
CA LEU A 281 0.05 -26.50 -41.49
C LEU A 281 1.24 -25.72 -40.92
N ALA A 282 2.45 -25.96 -41.41
CA ALA A 282 3.65 -25.20 -41.05
C ALA A 282 3.52 -23.73 -41.48
N GLU A 283 2.99 -23.48 -42.69
CA GLU A 283 2.77 -22.13 -43.20
C GLU A 283 1.65 -21.42 -42.43
N VAL A 284 0.56 -22.12 -42.07
CA VAL A 284 -0.48 -21.57 -41.17
C VAL A 284 0.12 -21.16 -39.83
N ALA A 285 1.00 -21.98 -39.24
CA ALA A 285 1.68 -21.67 -38.00
C ALA A 285 2.45 -20.35 -38.09
N ILE A 286 3.28 -20.20 -39.08
CA ILE A 286 4.12 -19.00 -39.28
C ILE A 286 3.25 -17.77 -39.55
N ARG A 287 2.26 -17.85 -40.45
CA ARG A 287 1.38 -16.74 -40.81
C ARG A 287 0.46 -16.31 -39.65
N SER A 288 0.17 -17.20 -38.73
CA SER A 288 -0.60 -16.89 -37.52
C SER A 288 0.28 -16.46 -36.33
N GLY A 289 1.61 -16.36 -36.52
CA GLY A 289 2.56 -15.81 -35.54
C GLY A 289 3.14 -16.83 -34.56
N PHE A 290 2.97 -18.14 -34.78
CA PHE A 290 3.64 -19.17 -33.98
C PHE A 290 5.08 -19.40 -34.48
N SER A 291 5.97 -19.82 -33.56
CA SER A 291 7.36 -20.12 -33.92
C SER A 291 7.53 -21.34 -34.80
N ASP A 292 6.67 -22.33 -34.62
CA ASP A 292 6.72 -23.62 -35.29
C ASP A 292 5.34 -24.31 -35.25
N GLN A 293 5.23 -25.39 -36.06
CA GLN A 293 4.00 -26.17 -36.18
C GLN A 293 3.63 -26.92 -34.86
N SER A 294 4.62 -27.29 -34.07
CA SER A 294 4.37 -28.03 -32.79
C SER A 294 3.70 -27.14 -31.77
N GLN A 295 4.23 -25.91 -31.58
CA GLN A 295 3.62 -24.91 -30.69
C GLN A 295 2.22 -24.53 -31.16
N PHE A 296 2.05 -24.33 -32.47
CA PHE A 296 0.76 -24.07 -33.09
C PHE A 296 -0.25 -25.19 -32.78
N THR A 297 0.12 -26.45 -33.09
CA THR A 297 -0.76 -27.60 -32.87
C THR A 297 -1.16 -27.76 -31.41
N PHE A 298 -0.23 -27.55 -30.49
CA PHE A 298 -0.47 -27.62 -29.05
C PHE A 298 -1.51 -26.57 -28.61
N HIS A 299 -1.28 -25.29 -28.93
CA HIS A 299 -2.19 -24.22 -28.52
C HIS A 299 -3.54 -24.30 -29.22
N PHE A 300 -3.56 -24.63 -30.50
CA PHE A 300 -4.78 -24.80 -31.27
C PHE A 300 -5.69 -25.89 -30.69
N LYS A 301 -5.11 -27.09 -30.44
CA LYS A 301 -5.85 -28.21 -29.83
C LYS A 301 -6.36 -27.84 -28.43
N ARG A 302 -5.58 -27.12 -27.64
CA ARG A 302 -5.96 -26.71 -26.30
C ARG A 302 -7.12 -25.72 -26.30
N ILE A 303 -7.21 -24.83 -27.29
CA ILE A 303 -8.24 -23.76 -27.35
C ILE A 303 -9.48 -24.24 -28.12
N VAL A 304 -9.28 -24.94 -29.24
CA VAL A 304 -10.37 -25.36 -30.16
C VAL A 304 -10.92 -26.74 -29.81
N GLY A 305 -10.15 -27.57 -29.08
CA GLY A 305 -10.51 -28.97 -28.79
C GLY A 305 -10.13 -29.97 -29.86
N LEU A 306 -9.84 -29.53 -31.09
CA LEU A 306 -9.47 -30.34 -32.24
C LEU A 306 -8.05 -30.01 -32.72
N THR A 307 -7.37 -30.96 -33.35
CA THR A 307 -6.10 -30.64 -34.03
C THR A 307 -6.36 -29.80 -35.28
N PRO A 308 -5.40 -28.95 -35.72
CA PRO A 308 -5.54 -28.13 -36.93
C PRO A 308 -5.92 -28.93 -38.18
N GLY A 309 -5.36 -30.16 -38.32
CA GLY A 309 -5.66 -31.05 -39.46
C GLY A 309 -7.12 -31.57 -39.43
N ARG A 310 -7.64 -31.94 -38.24
CA ARG A 310 -9.03 -32.34 -38.09
C ARG A 310 -9.98 -31.15 -38.32
N PHE A 311 -9.68 -30.00 -37.76
CA PHE A 311 -10.48 -28.79 -37.94
C PHE A 311 -10.59 -28.36 -39.41
N ARG A 312 -9.56 -28.60 -40.24
CA ARG A 312 -9.57 -28.32 -41.68
C ARG A 312 -10.47 -29.30 -42.45
N ALA A 313 -10.61 -30.54 -41.98
CA ALA A 313 -11.39 -31.60 -42.66
C ALA A 313 -12.89 -31.53 -42.38
N GLU A 314 -13.30 -30.72 -41.39
CA GLU A 314 -14.72 -30.38 -41.10
C GLU A 314 -15.20 -29.22 -41.97
#